data_08d663ad740acaf3d0d30dbb9ddeebae
#
_entry.id   08d663ad740acaf3d0d30dbb9ddeebae
#
_cell.length_a   1.000
_cell.length_b   1.000
_cell.length_c   1.000
_cell.angle_alpha   90.00
_cell.angle_beta   90.00
_cell.angle_gamma   90.00
#
_symmetry.space_group_name_H-M   'P 1'
#
loop_
_entity.id
_entity.type
_entity.pdbx_description
1 polymer ?
#
loop_
_entity_poly.entity_id
_entity_poly.type
_entity_poly.pdbx_seq_one_letter_code
_entity_poly.pdbx_strand_id
1 'polypeptide(L)'
;MAENGLPCLDLLEATPGILRGLITELTGEDARWKPAPERFSVAEVLAHLSHSEGHCYRMRLDRFMAETRPEFEPDDAQMYLDLYRGVDPDEAFDQFEDQRETNIEFLRGLPDNAANRVALHREFGEITLAQMLNEWALHDLGHIRQVAELVRARKYQAGAGPMAASYHLKP
;
A
#
# COMPACT_ATOMS: atom_id res chain seq x y z
N MET A 1 -14.14 -2.57 16.14
CA MET A 1 -14.05 -1.12 15.93
C MET A 1 -12.87 -0.63 16.75
N ALA A 2 -12.00 0.21 16.20
CA ALA A 2 -10.92 0.78 16.98
C ALA A 2 -11.51 1.58 18.15
N GLU A 3 -10.88 1.49 19.32
CA GLU A 3 -11.35 2.17 20.54
C GLU A 3 -11.44 3.70 20.39
N ASN A 4 -10.65 4.29 19.48
CA ASN A 4 -10.60 5.73 19.22
C ASN A 4 -11.44 6.21 18.01
N GLY A 5 -12.30 5.35 17.44
CA GLY A 5 -13.22 5.70 16.36
C GLY A 5 -12.56 6.02 15.01
N LEU A 6 -11.26 5.73 14.81
CA LEU A 6 -10.60 5.92 13.54
C LEU A 6 -11.10 4.91 12.49
N PRO A 7 -11.33 5.33 11.24
CA PRO A 7 -11.79 4.43 10.18
C PRO A 7 -10.67 3.50 9.68
N CYS A 8 -11.06 2.38 9.07
CA CYS A 8 -10.22 1.49 8.26
C CYS A 8 -9.09 0.74 8.98
N LEU A 9 -8.92 0.87 10.30
CA LEU A 9 -7.81 0.23 11.02
C LEU A 9 -7.78 -1.29 10.83
N ASP A 10 -8.95 -1.95 10.87
CA ASP A 10 -9.06 -3.41 10.69
C ASP A 10 -8.53 -3.85 9.31
N LEU A 11 -8.79 -3.07 8.25
CA LEU A 11 -8.29 -3.35 6.91
C LEU A 11 -6.78 -3.10 6.82
N LEU A 12 -6.32 -1.96 7.32
CA LEU A 12 -4.89 -1.62 7.30
C LEU A 12 -4.05 -2.70 8.04
N GLU A 13 -4.55 -3.18 9.17
CA GLU A 13 -3.93 -4.26 9.94
C GLU A 13 -3.97 -5.60 9.19
N ALA A 14 -5.04 -5.90 8.44
CA ALA A 14 -5.18 -7.14 7.69
C ALA A 14 -4.35 -7.19 6.40
N THR A 15 -3.98 -6.05 5.83
CA THR A 15 -3.31 -5.94 4.52
C THR A 15 -2.04 -6.81 4.41
N PRO A 16 -1.10 -6.81 5.36
CA PRO A 16 0.10 -7.66 5.27
C PRO A 16 -0.26 -9.14 5.17
N GLY A 17 -1.20 -9.63 5.99
CA GLY A 17 -1.65 -11.02 5.96
C GLY A 17 -2.29 -11.41 4.63
N ILE A 18 -3.07 -10.52 4.01
CA ILE A 18 -3.67 -10.75 2.69
C ILE A 18 -2.57 -10.84 1.62
N LEU A 19 -1.63 -9.91 1.61
CA LEU A 19 -0.51 -9.92 0.65
C LEU A 19 0.37 -11.16 0.84
N ARG A 20 0.70 -11.52 2.08
CA ARG A 20 1.45 -12.74 2.39
C ARG A 20 0.79 -13.98 1.81
N GLY A 21 -0.55 -14.11 1.96
CA GLY A 21 -1.31 -15.21 1.37
C GLY A 21 -1.23 -15.26 -0.15
N LEU A 22 -1.19 -14.11 -0.83
CA LEU A 22 -1.07 -14.02 -2.29
C LEU A 22 0.33 -14.40 -2.81
N ILE A 23 1.39 -14.06 -2.07
CA ILE A 23 2.78 -14.20 -2.53
C ILE A 23 3.48 -15.47 -2.04
N THR A 24 2.88 -16.23 -1.11
CA THR A 24 3.49 -17.38 -0.42
C THR A 24 4.13 -18.41 -1.37
N GLU A 25 3.55 -18.64 -2.55
CA GLU A 25 4.04 -19.63 -3.51
C GLU A 25 4.90 -19.02 -4.63
N LEU A 26 5.20 -17.73 -4.57
CA LEU A 26 6.05 -17.09 -5.57
C LEU A 26 7.53 -17.41 -5.29
N THR A 27 8.26 -17.76 -6.35
CA THR A 27 9.71 -17.72 -6.32
C THR A 27 10.19 -16.27 -6.48
N GLY A 28 11.45 -15.99 -6.13
CA GLY A 28 12.03 -14.67 -6.38
C GLY A 28 12.01 -14.27 -7.87
N GLU A 29 12.09 -15.25 -8.80
CA GLU A 29 11.92 -14.99 -10.23
C GLU A 29 10.47 -14.59 -10.56
N ASP A 30 9.48 -15.29 -10.01
CA ASP A 30 8.06 -14.96 -10.20
C ASP A 30 7.75 -13.56 -9.65
N ALA A 31 8.27 -13.22 -8.47
CA ALA A 31 8.06 -11.92 -7.84
C ALA A 31 8.67 -10.76 -8.64
N ARG A 32 9.76 -11.00 -9.37
CA ARG A 32 10.41 -10.00 -10.24
C ARG A 32 9.87 -9.98 -11.67
N TRP A 33 9.00 -10.91 -12.04
CA TRP A 33 8.42 -10.94 -13.36
C TRP A 33 7.53 -9.71 -13.61
N LYS A 34 7.64 -9.14 -14.83
CA LYS A 34 6.84 -7.99 -15.29
C LYS A 34 6.00 -8.37 -16.49
N PRO A 35 4.71 -8.01 -16.54
CA PRO A 35 3.87 -8.24 -17.71
C PRO A 35 4.29 -7.40 -18.92
N ALA A 36 4.89 -6.21 -18.67
CA ALA A 36 5.50 -5.33 -19.66
C ALA A 36 6.58 -4.47 -18.98
N PRO A 37 7.58 -3.95 -19.72
CA PRO A 37 8.70 -3.21 -19.14
C PRO A 37 8.30 -2.01 -18.27
N GLU A 38 7.21 -1.32 -18.64
CA GLU A 38 6.67 -0.16 -17.95
C GLU A 38 5.73 -0.49 -16.79
N ARG A 39 5.42 -1.78 -16.58
CA ARG A 39 4.53 -2.23 -15.51
C ARG A 39 5.34 -2.65 -14.29
N PHE A 40 4.71 -2.63 -13.14
CA PHE A 40 5.32 -3.13 -11.91
C PHE A 40 5.33 -4.67 -11.87
N SER A 41 6.39 -5.20 -11.26
CA SER A 41 6.44 -6.57 -10.73
C SER A 41 5.83 -6.60 -9.33
N VAL A 42 5.60 -7.80 -8.77
CA VAL A 42 5.21 -7.95 -7.36
C VAL A 42 6.26 -7.34 -6.43
N ALA A 43 7.55 -7.58 -6.68
CA ALA A 43 8.65 -7.00 -5.88
C ALA A 43 8.60 -5.46 -5.86
N GLU A 44 8.35 -4.84 -7.01
CA GLU A 44 8.24 -3.37 -7.09
C GLU A 44 6.98 -2.83 -6.40
N VAL A 45 5.86 -3.58 -6.42
CA VAL A 45 4.67 -3.21 -5.66
C VAL A 45 4.94 -3.27 -4.16
N LEU A 46 5.62 -4.30 -3.67
CA LEU A 46 5.97 -4.43 -2.25
C LEU A 46 6.92 -3.31 -1.80
N ALA A 47 7.91 -2.97 -2.63
CA ALA A 47 8.81 -1.86 -2.36
C ALA A 47 8.08 -0.51 -2.34
N HIS A 48 7.11 -0.31 -3.24
CA HIS A 48 6.26 0.87 -3.24
C HIS A 48 5.40 0.96 -1.97
N LEU A 49 4.79 -0.14 -1.53
CA LEU A 49 4.04 -0.18 -0.29
C LEU A 49 4.92 0.18 0.92
N SER A 50 6.11 -0.44 1.04
CA SER A 50 7.07 -0.12 2.09
C SER A 50 7.48 1.36 2.09
N HIS A 51 7.77 1.92 0.91
CA HIS A 51 8.11 3.33 0.78
C HIS A 51 6.94 4.24 1.24
N SER A 52 5.72 3.92 0.81
CA SER A 52 4.52 4.70 1.14
C SER A 52 4.24 4.72 2.64
N GLU A 53 4.49 3.61 3.35
CA GLU A 53 4.31 3.52 4.81
C GLU A 53 5.10 4.60 5.55
N GLY A 54 6.38 4.75 5.23
CA GLY A 54 7.27 5.69 5.92
C GLY A 54 7.18 7.11 5.37
N HIS A 55 7.33 7.26 4.05
CA HIS A 55 7.52 8.56 3.41
C HIS A 55 6.21 9.32 3.15
N CYS A 56 5.11 8.59 2.91
CA CYS A 56 3.82 9.25 2.67
C CYS A 56 2.97 9.27 3.94
N TYR A 57 2.56 8.10 4.42
CA TYR A 57 1.56 8.01 5.48
C TYR A 57 2.12 8.37 6.85
N ARG A 58 3.23 7.79 7.29
CA ARG A 58 3.80 8.07 8.61
C ARG A 58 4.23 9.53 8.75
N MET A 59 4.93 10.05 7.77
CA MET A 59 5.35 11.45 7.78
C MET A 59 4.14 12.40 7.88
N ARG A 60 3.06 12.10 7.14
CA ARG A 60 1.83 12.91 7.21
C ARG A 60 1.12 12.74 8.54
N LEU A 61 1.06 11.53 9.12
CA LEU A 61 0.51 11.29 10.46
C LEU A 61 1.23 12.12 11.54
N ASP A 62 2.56 12.07 11.55
CA ASP A 62 3.38 12.81 12.50
C ASP A 62 3.09 14.31 12.40
N ARG A 63 2.96 14.86 11.18
CA ARG A 63 2.64 16.27 10.95
C ARG A 63 1.19 16.62 11.34
N PHE A 64 0.22 15.74 11.08
CA PHE A 64 -1.15 15.91 11.58
C PHE A 64 -1.19 16.05 13.10
N MET A 65 -0.32 15.35 13.81
CA MET A 65 -0.29 15.40 15.28
C MET A 65 0.54 16.55 15.84
N ALA A 66 1.62 16.95 15.17
CA ALA A 66 2.53 18.00 15.63
C ALA A 66 2.07 19.41 15.26
N GLU A 67 1.39 19.60 14.12
CA GLU A 67 1.04 20.91 13.58
C GLU A 67 -0.47 21.16 13.68
N THR A 68 -0.88 22.43 13.77
CA THR A 68 -2.30 22.79 13.85
C THR A 68 -3.02 22.54 12.53
N ARG A 69 -2.37 22.84 11.40
CA ARG A 69 -2.89 22.67 10.03
C ARG A 69 -1.72 22.50 9.08
N PRO A 70 -1.14 21.28 8.98
CA PRO A 70 -0.02 21.05 8.09
C PRO A 70 -0.40 21.23 6.62
N GLU A 71 0.58 21.60 5.79
CA GLU A 71 0.43 21.66 4.32
C GLU A 71 1.14 20.46 3.69
N PHE A 72 0.44 19.73 2.80
CA PHE A 72 0.98 18.58 2.08
C PHE A 72 1.12 18.86 0.59
N GLU A 73 2.29 18.52 0.07
CA GLU A 73 2.52 18.46 -1.37
C GLU A 73 1.94 17.18 -1.97
N PRO A 74 1.55 17.21 -3.26
CA PRO A 74 1.27 16.00 -4.00
C PRO A 74 2.47 15.06 -4.00
N ASP A 75 2.21 13.77 -3.90
CA ASP A 75 3.26 12.76 -4.00
C ASP A 75 3.59 12.51 -5.48
N ASP A 76 4.87 12.63 -5.85
CA ASP A 76 5.33 12.33 -7.21
C ASP A 76 5.85 10.89 -7.27
N ALA A 77 4.92 9.96 -7.52
CA ALA A 77 5.25 8.54 -7.63
C ALA A 77 6.33 8.24 -8.69
N GLN A 78 6.48 9.10 -9.73
CA GLN A 78 7.51 8.93 -10.76
C GLN A 78 8.92 9.12 -10.20
N MET A 79 9.07 9.98 -9.17
CA MET A 79 10.36 10.29 -8.56
C MET A 79 10.97 9.07 -7.87
N TYR A 80 10.17 8.07 -7.49
CA TYR A 80 10.58 6.91 -6.71
C TYR A 80 10.70 5.62 -7.52
N LEU A 81 10.32 5.59 -8.81
CA LEU A 81 10.33 4.37 -9.61
C LEU A 81 11.71 3.69 -9.68
N ASP A 82 12.78 4.48 -9.68
CA ASP A 82 14.14 3.94 -9.71
C ASP A 82 14.54 3.28 -8.37
N LEU A 83 13.92 3.68 -7.26
CA LEU A 83 14.17 3.07 -5.93
C LEU A 83 13.58 1.66 -5.83
N TYR A 84 12.56 1.34 -6.61
CA TYR A 84 11.88 0.04 -6.56
C TYR A 84 12.56 -1.02 -7.43
N ARG A 85 13.47 -0.60 -8.33
CA ARG A 85 14.15 -1.52 -9.24
C ARG A 85 15.18 -2.38 -8.52
N GLY A 86 15.10 -3.68 -8.77
CA GLY A 86 16.09 -4.64 -8.28
C GLY A 86 16.03 -4.92 -6.78
N VAL A 87 15.00 -4.45 -6.08
CA VAL A 87 14.80 -4.76 -4.66
C VAL A 87 14.56 -6.25 -4.44
N ASP A 88 14.96 -6.73 -3.28
CA ASP A 88 14.60 -8.07 -2.85
C ASP A 88 13.14 -8.08 -2.38
N PRO A 89 12.29 -8.98 -2.91
CA PRO A 89 10.87 -9.01 -2.55
C PRO A 89 10.62 -9.36 -1.09
N ASP A 90 11.45 -10.23 -0.49
CA ASP A 90 11.28 -10.63 0.90
C ASP A 90 11.68 -9.48 1.82
N GLU A 91 12.81 -8.81 1.57
CA GLU A 91 13.23 -7.62 2.32
C GLU A 91 12.21 -6.47 2.20
N ALA A 92 11.65 -6.24 1.01
CA ALA A 92 10.65 -5.21 0.80
C ALA A 92 9.35 -5.51 1.57
N PHE A 93 8.94 -6.79 1.59
CA PHE A 93 7.75 -7.20 2.31
C PHE A 93 7.93 -7.14 3.83
N ASP A 94 9.05 -7.64 4.36
CA ASP A 94 9.36 -7.58 5.78
C ASP A 94 9.40 -6.12 6.27
N GLN A 95 10.04 -5.24 5.52
CA GLN A 95 10.07 -3.81 5.83
C GLN A 95 8.66 -3.18 5.81
N PHE A 96 7.81 -3.57 4.86
CA PHE A 96 6.42 -3.13 4.82
C PHE A 96 5.64 -3.58 6.06
N GLU A 97 5.77 -4.85 6.47
CA GLU A 97 5.10 -5.38 7.67
C GLU A 97 5.52 -4.64 8.93
N ASP A 98 6.82 -4.49 9.16
CA ASP A 98 7.37 -3.82 10.36
C ASP A 98 6.88 -2.37 10.46
N GLN A 99 6.89 -1.64 9.33
CA GLN A 99 6.40 -0.27 9.29
C GLN A 99 4.89 -0.20 9.52
N ARG A 100 4.11 -1.13 8.94
CA ARG A 100 2.66 -1.21 9.13
C ARG A 100 2.31 -1.49 10.58
N GLU A 101 2.96 -2.44 11.23
CA GLU A 101 2.76 -2.72 12.65
C GLU A 101 3.01 -1.47 13.50
N THR A 102 4.13 -0.80 13.28
CA THR A 102 4.48 0.45 13.96
C THR A 102 3.42 1.54 13.73
N ASN A 103 2.90 1.66 12.52
CA ASN A 103 1.89 2.66 12.18
C ASN A 103 0.52 2.33 12.80
N ILE A 104 0.14 1.06 12.86
CA ILE A 104 -1.10 0.62 13.53
C ILE A 104 -1.02 0.89 15.03
N GLU A 105 0.11 0.59 15.68
CA GLU A 105 0.32 0.92 17.10
C GLU A 105 0.19 2.42 17.34
N PHE A 106 0.81 3.24 16.49
CA PHE A 106 0.71 4.70 16.58
C PHE A 106 -0.76 5.17 16.44
N LEU A 107 -1.49 4.69 15.43
CA LEU A 107 -2.88 5.05 15.19
C LEU A 107 -3.79 4.65 16.37
N ARG A 108 -3.56 3.49 16.97
CA ARG A 108 -4.30 3.05 18.16
C ARG A 108 -4.07 3.93 19.38
N GLY A 109 -2.89 4.54 19.48
CA GLY A 109 -2.53 5.47 20.56
C GLY A 109 -3.06 6.90 20.38
N LEU A 110 -3.69 7.22 19.25
CA LEU A 110 -4.18 8.57 18.98
C LEU A 110 -5.44 8.88 19.82
N PRO A 111 -5.66 10.18 20.19
CA PRO A 111 -6.84 10.59 20.92
C PRO A 111 -8.12 10.49 20.07
N ASP A 112 -9.28 10.31 20.69
CA ASP A 112 -10.59 10.10 20.04
C ASP A 112 -10.97 11.18 19.01
N ASN A 113 -10.45 12.40 19.17
CA ASN A 113 -10.74 13.50 18.27
C ASN A 113 -9.73 13.62 17.10
N ALA A 114 -8.74 12.75 17.02
CA ALA A 114 -7.69 12.81 15.99
C ALA A 114 -8.27 12.73 14.58
N ALA A 115 -9.31 11.94 14.37
CA ALA A 115 -10.00 11.77 13.08
C ALA A 115 -10.40 13.10 12.41
N ASN A 116 -10.71 14.13 13.23
CA ASN A 116 -11.20 15.44 12.78
C ASN A 116 -10.06 16.46 12.56
N ARG A 117 -8.80 16.12 12.81
CA ARG A 117 -7.69 17.03 12.53
C ARG A 117 -7.62 17.29 11.03
N VAL A 118 -7.30 18.54 10.68
CA VAL A 118 -7.32 19.01 9.29
C VAL A 118 -5.91 19.34 8.80
N ALA A 119 -5.68 19.11 7.50
CA ALA A 119 -4.51 19.53 6.76
C ALA A 119 -4.93 20.20 5.45
N LEU A 120 -4.04 20.96 4.84
CA LEU A 120 -4.22 21.52 3.51
C LEU A 120 -3.36 20.72 2.51
N HIS A 121 -4.00 19.98 1.62
CA HIS A 121 -3.32 19.33 0.50
C HIS A 121 -3.37 20.25 -0.72
N ARG A 122 -2.23 20.52 -1.36
CA ARG A 122 -2.18 21.51 -2.45
C ARG A 122 -3.01 21.15 -3.67
N GLU A 123 -3.24 19.88 -3.91
CA GLU A 123 -4.07 19.39 -5.01
C GLU A 123 -5.56 19.26 -4.62
N PHE A 124 -5.84 18.73 -3.42
CA PHE A 124 -7.20 18.34 -3.01
C PHE A 124 -7.88 19.35 -2.07
N GLY A 125 -7.17 20.39 -1.64
CA GLY A 125 -7.69 21.35 -0.67
C GLY A 125 -7.64 20.82 0.76
N GLU A 126 -8.62 21.21 1.58
CA GLU A 126 -8.69 20.78 2.97
C GLU A 126 -9.10 19.31 3.08
N ILE A 127 -8.31 18.55 3.82
CA ILE A 127 -8.55 17.13 4.10
C ILE A 127 -8.49 16.86 5.61
N THR A 128 -9.25 15.87 6.09
CA THR A 128 -9.19 15.39 7.46
C THR A 128 -8.28 14.16 7.58
N LEU A 129 -7.82 13.86 8.80
CA LEU A 129 -7.11 12.60 9.06
C LEU A 129 -7.99 11.38 8.71
N ALA A 130 -9.28 11.41 9.02
CA ALA A 130 -10.19 10.33 8.62
C ALA A 130 -10.24 10.12 7.10
N GLN A 131 -10.22 11.20 6.31
CA GLN A 131 -10.18 11.09 4.84
C GLN A 131 -8.85 10.50 4.35
N MET A 132 -7.72 10.88 4.94
CA MET A 132 -6.43 10.28 4.62
C MET A 132 -6.38 8.79 4.96
N LEU A 133 -6.97 8.36 6.08
CA LEU A 133 -7.03 6.93 6.43
C LEU A 133 -7.91 6.13 5.45
N ASN A 134 -9.02 6.70 4.98
CA ASN A 134 -9.83 6.08 3.94
C ASN A 134 -9.09 5.99 2.60
N GLU A 135 -8.32 7.02 2.25
CA GLU A 135 -7.45 7.00 1.06
C GLU A 135 -6.37 5.92 1.18
N TRP A 136 -5.73 5.79 2.34
CA TRP A 136 -4.77 4.71 2.61
C TRP A 136 -5.37 3.32 2.41
N ALA A 137 -6.60 3.09 2.88
CA ALA A 137 -7.33 1.84 2.64
C ALA A 137 -7.62 1.61 1.14
N LEU A 138 -7.97 2.66 0.39
CA LEU A 138 -8.16 2.58 -1.07
C LEU A 138 -6.85 2.23 -1.79
N HIS A 139 -5.73 2.81 -1.37
CA HIS A 139 -4.40 2.52 -1.86
C HIS A 139 -4.02 1.05 -1.63
N ASP A 140 -4.18 0.54 -0.42
CA ASP A 140 -3.94 -0.86 -0.08
C ASP A 140 -4.75 -1.82 -0.96
N LEU A 141 -6.07 -1.60 -1.05
CA LEU A 141 -6.95 -2.43 -1.89
C LEU A 141 -6.57 -2.37 -3.36
N GLY A 142 -6.11 -1.21 -3.83
CA GLY A 142 -5.58 -1.03 -5.18
C GLY A 142 -4.38 -1.94 -5.44
N HIS A 143 -3.43 -1.99 -4.50
CA HIS A 143 -2.22 -2.82 -4.61
C HIS A 143 -2.46 -4.31 -4.33
N ILE A 144 -3.35 -4.67 -3.41
CA ILE A 144 -3.81 -6.06 -3.25
C ILE A 144 -4.37 -6.59 -4.57
N ARG A 145 -5.23 -5.82 -5.24
CA ARG A 145 -5.76 -6.17 -6.55
C ARG A 145 -4.65 -6.31 -7.59
N GLN A 146 -3.68 -5.39 -7.62
CA GLN A 146 -2.56 -5.41 -8.55
C GLN A 146 -1.70 -6.65 -8.35
N VAL A 147 -1.33 -6.99 -7.11
CA VAL A 147 -0.58 -8.22 -6.78
C VAL A 147 -1.38 -9.45 -7.20
N ALA A 148 -2.67 -9.53 -6.88
CA ALA A 148 -3.51 -10.65 -7.28
C ALA A 148 -3.55 -10.84 -8.81
N GLU A 149 -3.64 -9.76 -9.61
CA GLU A 149 -3.61 -9.85 -11.08
C GLU A 149 -2.23 -10.31 -11.60
N LEU A 150 -1.12 -9.85 -11.00
CA LEU A 150 0.23 -10.29 -11.34
C LEU A 150 0.42 -11.79 -11.06
N VAL A 151 -0.04 -12.25 -9.89
CA VAL A 151 0.02 -13.67 -9.51
C VAL A 151 -0.84 -14.52 -10.46
N ARG A 152 -2.07 -14.11 -10.77
CA ARG A 152 -2.96 -14.79 -11.72
C ARG A 152 -2.29 -14.92 -13.08
N ALA A 153 -1.70 -13.86 -13.60
CA ALA A 153 -1.05 -13.86 -14.91
C ALA A 153 0.21 -14.74 -14.91
N ARG A 154 1.07 -14.62 -13.91
CA ARG A 154 2.35 -15.32 -13.87
C ARG A 154 2.21 -16.81 -13.55
N LYS A 155 1.39 -17.17 -12.56
CA LYS A 155 1.33 -18.55 -12.02
C LYS A 155 0.27 -19.41 -12.68
N TYR A 156 -0.91 -18.85 -12.97
CA TYR A 156 -2.09 -19.68 -13.24
C TYR A 156 -2.62 -19.57 -14.67
N GLN A 157 -2.38 -18.45 -15.37
CA GLN A 157 -2.97 -18.22 -16.69
C GLN A 157 -2.60 -19.31 -17.72
N ALA A 158 -1.32 -19.66 -17.81
CA ALA A 158 -0.86 -20.66 -18.76
C ALA A 158 -1.42 -22.06 -18.43
N GLY A 159 -1.47 -22.42 -17.14
CA GLY A 159 -2.01 -23.70 -16.66
C GLY A 159 -3.52 -23.86 -16.86
N ALA A 160 -4.28 -22.76 -16.97
CA ALA A 160 -5.71 -22.79 -17.19
C ALA A 160 -6.08 -23.20 -18.65
N GLY A 161 -5.11 -23.22 -19.57
CA GLY A 161 -5.34 -23.63 -20.96
C GLY A 161 -6.46 -22.83 -21.64
N PRO A 162 -7.38 -23.49 -22.37
CA PRO A 162 -8.46 -22.78 -23.05
C PRO A 162 -9.41 -21.99 -22.14
N MET A 163 -9.51 -22.38 -20.86
CA MET A 163 -10.36 -21.69 -19.88
C MET A 163 -9.83 -20.29 -19.54
N ALA A 164 -8.53 -20.04 -19.75
CA ALA A 164 -7.94 -18.70 -19.54
C ALA A 164 -8.64 -17.60 -20.35
N ALA A 165 -9.20 -17.93 -21.51
CA ALA A 165 -9.93 -16.99 -22.37
C ALA A 165 -11.17 -16.36 -21.70
N SER A 166 -11.72 -17.01 -20.67
CA SER A 166 -12.86 -16.50 -19.90
C SER A 166 -12.48 -15.42 -18.90
N TYR A 167 -11.19 -15.20 -18.67
CA TYR A 167 -10.67 -14.25 -17.67
C TYR A 167 -9.93 -13.11 -18.35
N HIS A 168 -10.44 -11.89 -18.18
CA HIS A 168 -9.81 -10.67 -18.69
C HIS A 168 -8.78 -10.17 -17.67
N LEU A 169 -7.55 -10.70 -17.73
CA LEU A 169 -6.46 -10.29 -16.85
C LEU A 169 -5.96 -8.89 -17.23
N LYS A 170 -5.67 -8.08 -16.21
CA LYS A 170 -5.12 -6.71 -16.35
C LYS A 170 -3.91 -6.54 -15.40
N PRO A 171 -2.86 -7.37 -15.59
CA PRO A 171 -1.68 -7.33 -14.74
C PRO A 171 -0.86 -6.06 -14.90
#